data_11e89f7b92a2f9dfca070a861b6ca424
#
_entry.id   11e89f7b92a2f9dfca070a861b6ca424
#
_cell.length_a   1.000
_cell.length_b   1.000
_cell.length_c   1.000
_cell.angle_alpha   90.00
_cell.angle_beta   90.00
_cell.angle_gamma   90.00
#
_symmetry.space_group_name_H-M   'P 1'
#
loop_
_entity.id
_entity.type
_entity.pdbx_description
1 polymer ?
#
loop_
_entity_poly.entity_id
_entity_poly.type
_entity_poly.pdbx_seq_one_letter_code
_entity_poly.pdbx_strand_id
1 'polypeptide(L)'
;MENNATASAQPAPAHAPPWALAAEHALGAGQWHGAWCTLLDAALPVPPSVQQQVLASLDAWDALPAQAPAAQRAALLHTALAAVRGAHHHTHNATLTAAGRQTRRVQGSGLVKRFRKGAFTLGPVDVQVAPGHILGLVGENGNGKTTLLRLLAADLAPDAGQLDWGATARDPYALRSQLAYIPQRPHPWGGQLMDHLQFAARSHGVVGEANRCLVELMIARLSLRPFRGHQWKQLSSGYKMRFELARALLTQPCVLLLDEPLANLDINAQQTLLSDLQSLARSPWRPMALVLSSQQLYEVEKVADAVLFLEHGQPRSVQERFAQMVGCAIEFETSWSEPALSAWLGQLPPHTHQVNGHTHIVSFQGDTSAADFLRAAVDAGLPLGYLRDITDSTRRLFVKD
;
A
#
# COMPACT_ATOMS: atom_id res chain seq x y z
N MET A 1 24.35 66.16 -6.37
CA MET A 1 23.98 65.60 -5.09
C MET A 1 22.62 64.97 -5.28
N GLU A 2 22.59 63.73 -5.71
CA GLU A 2 21.36 62.92 -5.80
C GLU A 2 21.60 61.55 -5.09
N ASN A 3 20.92 61.43 -3.99
CA ASN A 3 20.92 60.22 -3.17
C ASN A 3 20.03 59.16 -3.83
N ASN A 4 20.63 58.14 -4.43
CA ASN A 4 19.92 56.97 -4.88
C ASN A 4 19.89 55.94 -3.71
N ALA A 5 18.81 55.98 -2.94
CA ALA A 5 18.49 54.95 -1.97
C ALA A 5 17.95 53.72 -2.72
N THR A 6 18.81 52.70 -2.86
CA THR A 6 18.40 51.38 -3.32
C THR A 6 17.49 50.74 -2.26
N ALA A 7 16.18 50.72 -2.54
CA ALA A 7 15.24 49.97 -1.78
C ALA A 7 15.56 48.45 -1.96
N SER A 8 16.01 47.80 -0.87
CA SER A 8 16.15 46.38 -0.81
C SER A 8 14.76 45.76 -0.95
N ALA A 9 14.50 45.12 -2.08
CA ALA A 9 13.30 44.32 -2.29
C ALA A 9 13.29 43.17 -1.25
N GLN A 10 12.34 43.21 -0.35
CA GLN A 10 12.03 42.06 0.51
C GLN A 10 11.68 40.87 -0.41
N PRO A 11 12.24 39.67 -0.17
CA PRO A 11 11.85 38.48 -0.92
C PRO A 11 10.37 38.22 -0.69
N ALA A 12 9.64 37.97 -1.79
CA ALA A 12 8.25 37.56 -1.74
C ALA A 12 8.05 36.38 -0.78
N PRO A 13 6.93 36.30 -0.07
CA PRO A 13 6.70 35.20 0.87
C PRO A 13 6.80 33.89 0.13
N ALA A 14 7.78 33.07 0.51
CA ALA A 14 7.99 31.75 -0.04
C ALA A 14 6.69 30.95 0.16
N HIS A 15 6.08 30.49 -0.94
CA HIS A 15 4.89 29.64 -0.89
C HIS A 15 5.16 28.44 0.01
N ALA A 16 4.24 28.17 0.93
CA ALA A 16 4.36 27.03 1.83
C ALA A 16 4.53 25.73 1.00
N PRO A 17 5.47 24.84 1.36
CA PRO A 17 5.70 23.64 0.57
C PRO A 17 4.43 22.75 0.55
N PRO A 18 4.16 22.00 -0.54
CA PRO A 18 2.92 21.25 -0.74
C PRO A 18 2.57 20.31 0.43
N TRP A 19 3.58 19.68 1.04
CA TRP A 19 3.38 18.79 2.19
C TRP A 19 2.88 19.54 3.44
N ALA A 20 3.34 20.77 3.64
CA ALA A 20 2.91 21.58 4.77
C ALA A 20 1.46 22.02 4.60
N LEU A 21 1.06 22.38 3.38
CA LEU A 21 -0.34 22.66 3.04
C LEU A 21 -1.20 21.42 3.23
N ALA A 22 -0.73 20.25 2.83
CA ALA A 22 -1.44 18.99 3.03
C ALA A 22 -1.62 18.66 4.52
N ALA A 23 -0.58 18.87 5.35
CA ALA A 23 -0.65 18.67 6.79
C ALA A 23 -1.62 19.66 7.45
N GLU A 24 -1.60 20.93 7.05
CA GLU A 24 -2.52 21.96 7.54
C GLU A 24 -3.96 21.71 7.13
N HIS A 25 -4.18 21.24 5.89
CA HIS A 25 -5.52 20.85 5.42
C HIS A 25 -6.06 19.67 6.22
N ALA A 26 -5.26 18.62 6.43
CA ALA A 26 -5.64 17.48 7.25
C ALA A 26 -5.94 17.90 8.71
N LEU A 27 -5.15 18.82 9.25
CA LEU A 27 -5.37 19.40 10.57
C LEU A 27 -6.69 20.15 10.64
N GLY A 28 -6.98 21.00 9.67
CA GLY A 28 -8.24 21.77 9.58
C GLY A 28 -9.47 20.87 9.44
N ALA A 29 -9.32 19.71 8.81
CA ALA A 29 -10.36 18.68 8.68
C ALA A 29 -10.48 17.76 9.91
N GLY A 30 -9.69 17.98 10.97
CA GLY A 30 -9.67 17.10 12.16
C GLY A 30 -9.05 15.72 11.93
N GLN A 31 -8.35 15.53 10.82
CA GLN A 31 -7.69 14.27 10.44
C GLN A 31 -6.30 14.18 11.06
N TRP A 32 -6.24 14.07 12.40
CA TRP A 32 -5.01 14.12 13.18
C TRP A 32 -3.96 13.10 12.75
N HIS A 33 -4.39 11.87 12.48
CA HIS A 33 -3.48 10.80 12.04
C HIS A 33 -2.83 11.14 10.69
N GLY A 34 -3.60 11.58 9.70
CA GLY A 34 -3.08 11.99 8.39
C GLY A 34 -2.12 13.18 8.48
N ALA A 35 -2.43 14.17 9.33
CA ALA A 35 -1.56 15.30 9.57
C ALA A 35 -0.21 14.88 10.17
N TRP A 36 -0.21 14.00 11.17
CA TRP A 36 1.02 13.45 11.75
C TRP A 36 1.80 12.60 10.74
N CYS A 37 1.14 11.73 9.97
CA CYS A 37 1.83 10.93 8.94
C CYS A 37 2.57 11.82 7.93
N THR A 38 1.91 12.86 7.42
CA THR A 38 2.53 13.81 6.47
C THR A 38 3.70 14.55 7.10
N LEU A 39 3.57 14.99 8.35
CA LEU A 39 4.64 15.66 9.07
C LEU A 39 5.82 14.73 9.33
N LEU A 40 5.57 13.49 9.76
CA LEU A 40 6.61 12.50 10.03
C LEU A 40 7.38 12.12 8.77
N ASP A 41 6.71 11.96 7.64
CA ASP A 41 7.36 11.75 6.35
C ASP A 41 8.27 12.94 5.99
N ALA A 42 7.83 14.18 6.26
CA ALA A 42 8.64 15.39 6.06
C ALA A 42 9.81 15.49 7.07
N ALA A 43 9.69 14.89 8.24
CA ALA A 43 10.73 14.88 9.27
C ALA A 43 11.83 13.84 9.03
N LEU A 44 11.64 12.86 8.14
CA LEU A 44 12.66 11.83 7.88
C LEU A 44 13.99 12.42 7.35
N PRO A 45 14.02 13.38 6.41
CA PRO A 45 15.27 13.92 5.85
C PRO A 45 15.89 15.06 6.66
N VAL A 46 15.25 15.54 7.74
CA VAL A 46 15.79 16.69 8.51
C VAL A 46 16.84 16.27 9.53
N PRO A 47 17.67 17.21 10.04
CA PRO A 47 18.70 16.90 11.06
C PRO A 47 18.11 16.28 12.33
N PRO A 48 18.89 15.43 13.04
CA PRO A 48 18.46 14.75 14.28
C PRO A 48 17.93 15.70 15.37
N SER A 49 18.48 16.91 15.48
CA SER A 49 18.02 17.93 16.43
C SER A 49 16.56 18.36 16.19
N VAL A 50 16.16 18.45 14.92
CA VAL A 50 14.77 18.77 14.54
C VAL A 50 13.88 17.54 14.72
N GLN A 51 14.39 16.36 14.37
CA GLN A 51 13.70 15.09 14.61
C GLN A 51 13.34 14.89 16.08
N GLN A 52 14.25 15.25 16.99
CA GLN A 52 14.01 15.25 18.44
C GLN A 52 12.88 16.20 18.85
N GLN A 53 12.81 17.39 18.28
CA GLN A 53 11.72 18.34 18.56
C GLN A 53 10.35 17.78 18.12
N VAL A 54 10.31 17.10 16.97
CA VAL A 54 9.11 16.41 16.49
C VAL A 54 8.73 15.28 17.44
N LEU A 55 9.69 14.45 17.86
CA LEU A 55 9.46 13.37 18.81
C LEU A 55 8.99 13.89 20.19
N ALA A 56 9.56 14.99 20.68
CA ALA A 56 9.10 15.63 21.91
C ALA A 56 7.64 16.15 21.81
N SER A 57 7.27 16.67 20.64
CA SER A 57 5.87 17.07 20.38
C SER A 57 4.92 15.88 20.36
N LEU A 58 5.39 14.73 19.83
CA LEU A 58 4.64 13.47 19.84
C LEU A 58 4.52 12.88 21.25
N ASP A 59 5.57 12.95 22.07
CA ASP A 59 5.53 12.51 23.47
C ASP A 59 4.51 13.34 24.28
N ALA A 60 4.50 14.66 24.07
CA ALA A 60 3.50 15.53 24.64
C ALA A 60 2.08 15.22 24.15
N TRP A 61 1.94 14.87 22.85
CA TRP A 61 0.65 14.45 22.28
C TRP A 61 0.13 13.16 22.91
N ASP A 62 0.98 12.15 23.06
CA ASP A 62 0.61 10.86 23.65
C ASP A 62 0.27 10.98 25.15
N ALA A 63 0.85 11.98 25.83
CA ALA A 63 0.55 12.30 27.23
C ALA A 63 -0.77 13.05 27.42
N LEU A 64 -1.40 13.55 26.34
CA LEU A 64 -2.67 14.27 26.45
C LEU A 64 -3.82 13.33 26.83
N PRO A 65 -4.74 13.79 27.71
CA PRO A 65 -5.98 13.07 27.97
C PRO A 65 -6.79 12.85 26.69
N ALA A 66 -7.55 11.77 26.62
CA ALA A 66 -8.41 11.48 25.47
C ALA A 66 -9.38 12.65 25.13
N GLN A 67 -9.81 13.40 26.15
CA GLN A 67 -10.73 14.54 26.04
C GLN A 67 -10.00 15.90 25.89
N ALA A 68 -8.68 15.91 25.64
CA ALA A 68 -7.94 17.15 25.48
C ALA A 68 -8.55 18.03 24.36
N PRO A 69 -8.63 19.37 24.57
CA PRO A 69 -9.19 20.29 23.58
C PRO A 69 -8.48 20.19 22.24
N ALA A 70 -9.23 20.29 21.13
CA ALA A 70 -8.68 20.28 19.79
C ALA A 70 -7.59 21.36 19.58
N ALA A 71 -7.75 22.54 20.21
CA ALA A 71 -6.76 23.62 20.17
C ALA A 71 -5.40 23.20 20.77
N GLN A 72 -5.41 22.42 21.88
CA GLN A 72 -4.17 21.94 22.49
C GLN A 72 -3.47 20.90 21.60
N ARG A 73 -4.25 20.00 20.99
CA ARG A 73 -3.74 19.04 20.00
C ARG A 73 -3.14 19.76 18.79
N ALA A 74 -3.87 20.76 18.25
CA ALA A 74 -3.41 21.54 17.12
C ALA A 74 -2.09 22.29 17.43
N ALA A 75 -1.94 22.86 18.62
CA ALA A 75 -0.73 23.57 19.02
C ALA A 75 0.53 22.70 18.97
N LEU A 76 0.44 21.44 19.44
CA LEU A 76 1.59 20.52 19.38
C LEU A 76 1.98 20.19 17.95
N LEU A 77 1.00 19.95 17.09
CA LEU A 77 1.26 19.66 15.68
C LEU A 77 1.83 20.88 14.94
N HIS A 78 1.32 22.08 15.21
CA HIS A 78 1.86 23.32 14.67
C HIS A 78 3.30 23.57 15.13
N THR A 79 3.64 23.28 16.37
CA THR A 79 5.02 23.39 16.89
C THR A 79 5.96 22.47 16.11
N ALA A 80 5.59 21.21 15.94
CA ALA A 80 6.38 20.24 15.17
C ALA A 80 6.48 20.64 13.68
N LEU A 81 5.39 21.14 13.09
CA LEU A 81 5.33 21.59 11.71
C LEU A 81 6.25 22.80 11.47
N ALA A 82 6.28 23.76 12.39
CA ALA A 82 7.17 24.93 12.32
C ALA A 82 8.65 24.52 12.37
N ALA A 83 9.01 23.56 13.24
CA ALA A 83 10.37 23.04 13.34
C ALA A 83 10.83 22.38 12.03
N VAL A 84 9.99 21.54 11.44
CA VAL A 84 10.29 20.87 10.17
C VAL A 84 10.38 21.87 9.01
N ARG A 85 9.47 22.83 8.93
CA ARG A 85 9.53 23.92 7.92
C ARG A 85 10.83 24.69 8.00
N GLY A 86 11.23 25.12 9.21
CA GLY A 86 12.48 25.85 9.40
C GLY A 86 13.69 25.07 8.88
N ALA A 87 13.75 23.76 9.14
CA ALA A 87 14.84 22.92 8.66
C ALA A 87 14.86 22.78 7.12
N HIS A 88 13.70 22.66 6.49
CA HIS A 88 13.63 22.55 5.03
C HIS A 88 14.05 23.82 4.28
N HIS A 89 13.84 25.00 4.83
CA HIS A 89 14.35 26.25 4.25
C HIS A 89 15.87 26.27 4.18
N HIS A 90 16.56 25.60 5.09
CA HIS A 90 18.03 25.53 5.12
C HIS A 90 18.62 24.40 4.26
N THR A 91 17.83 23.37 3.91
CA THR A 91 18.31 22.18 3.16
C THR A 91 18.00 22.22 1.66
N HIS A 92 17.43 23.28 1.14
CA HIS A 92 16.99 23.38 -0.27
C HIS A 92 18.12 23.22 -1.31
N ASN A 93 19.39 23.18 -0.90
CA ASN A 93 20.54 22.98 -1.77
C ASN A 93 21.00 21.52 -1.94
N ALA A 94 20.38 20.56 -1.25
CA ALA A 94 20.70 19.13 -1.37
C ALA A 94 19.58 18.33 -2.07
N THR A 95 18.92 18.95 -3.03
CA THR A 95 17.85 18.30 -3.81
C THR A 95 18.46 17.19 -4.65
N LEU A 96 18.08 15.95 -4.39
CA LEU A 96 18.18 14.87 -5.36
C LEU A 96 17.55 15.38 -6.66
N THR A 97 18.36 15.69 -7.64
CA THR A 97 17.93 16.27 -8.92
C THR A 97 16.84 15.38 -9.52
N ALA A 98 15.80 15.98 -10.09
CA ALA A 98 14.68 15.29 -10.74
C ALA A 98 15.15 14.25 -11.75
N ALA A 99 16.30 14.42 -12.38
CA ALA A 99 16.94 13.47 -13.28
C ALA A 99 17.31 12.13 -12.60
N GLY A 100 17.74 12.14 -11.32
CA GLY A 100 18.02 10.90 -10.57
C GLY A 100 16.77 10.16 -10.11
N ARG A 101 15.60 10.80 -10.12
CA ARG A 101 14.32 10.19 -9.72
C ARG A 101 13.65 9.41 -10.85
N GLN A 102 13.81 9.81 -12.11
CA GLN A 102 13.19 9.17 -13.27
C GLN A 102 13.82 7.83 -13.67
N THR A 103 15.04 7.53 -13.23
CA THR A 103 15.79 6.33 -13.63
C THR A 103 15.57 5.11 -12.74
N ARG A 104 14.78 5.22 -11.67
CA ARG A 104 14.59 4.15 -10.67
C ARG A 104 13.29 3.38 -10.87
N ARG A 105 13.03 2.93 -12.10
CA ARG A 105 11.89 2.07 -12.41
C ARG A 105 12.29 0.60 -12.37
N VAL A 106 11.34 -0.27 -12.06
CA VAL A 106 11.48 -1.70 -12.32
C VAL A 106 10.72 -2.03 -13.59
N GLN A 107 11.40 -2.62 -14.54
CA GLN A 107 10.80 -3.04 -15.81
C GLN A 107 11.19 -4.48 -16.10
N GLY A 108 10.20 -5.33 -16.31
CA GLY A 108 10.36 -6.69 -16.82
C GLY A 108 9.72 -6.79 -18.18
N SER A 109 10.42 -7.43 -19.14
CA SER A 109 9.91 -7.66 -20.49
C SER A 109 10.01 -9.13 -20.85
N GLY A 110 8.86 -9.73 -21.20
CA GLY A 110 8.76 -11.13 -21.60
C GLY A 110 9.24 -12.12 -20.53
N LEU A 111 9.03 -11.81 -19.25
CA LEU A 111 9.53 -12.63 -18.15
C LEU A 111 8.89 -14.02 -18.16
N VAL A 112 9.72 -15.05 -18.19
CA VAL A 112 9.29 -16.46 -18.09
C VAL A 112 10.04 -17.17 -16.98
N LYS A 113 9.32 -17.94 -16.16
CA LYS A 113 9.91 -18.85 -15.18
C LYS A 113 9.27 -20.23 -15.25
N ARG A 114 10.10 -21.25 -15.50
CA ARG A 114 9.69 -22.66 -15.56
C ARG A 114 10.20 -23.42 -14.36
N PHE A 115 9.35 -24.24 -13.76
CA PHE A 115 9.74 -25.09 -12.64
C PHE A 115 9.88 -26.55 -13.11
N ARG A 116 11.08 -27.12 -12.92
CA ARG A 116 11.44 -28.47 -13.41
C ARG A 116 10.57 -29.61 -12.83
N LYS A 117 9.98 -29.41 -11.65
CA LYS A 117 9.20 -30.44 -10.93
C LYS A 117 7.68 -30.23 -11.02
N GLY A 118 7.18 -29.49 -11.97
CA GLY A 118 5.74 -29.22 -12.10
C GLY A 118 5.41 -28.67 -13.48
N ALA A 119 4.15 -28.81 -13.87
CA ALA A 119 3.63 -28.29 -15.14
C ALA A 119 3.47 -26.74 -15.13
N PHE A 120 3.84 -26.05 -14.01
CA PHE A 120 3.63 -24.62 -13.86
C PHE A 120 4.74 -23.81 -14.58
N THR A 121 4.29 -22.90 -15.40
CA THR A 121 5.13 -21.88 -16.04
C THR A 121 4.51 -20.51 -15.82
N LEU A 122 5.30 -19.57 -15.32
CA LEU A 122 4.94 -18.15 -15.31
C LEU A 122 5.38 -17.51 -16.62
N GLY A 123 4.50 -16.72 -17.21
CA GLY A 123 4.82 -15.83 -18.33
C GLY A 123 4.60 -16.44 -19.72
N PRO A 124 4.87 -15.63 -20.76
CA PRO A 124 5.59 -14.34 -20.71
C PRO A 124 4.81 -13.22 -20.01
N VAL A 125 5.49 -12.44 -19.15
CA VAL A 125 4.90 -11.32 -18.42
C VAL A 125 5.70 -10.05 -18.67
N ASP A 126 5.01 -8.99 -19.05
CA ASP A 126 5.53 -7.62 -19.06
C ASP A 126 5.06 -6.89 -17.81
N VAL A 127 5.97 -6.16 -17.17
CA VAL A 127 5.69 -5.41 -15.96
C VAL A 127 6.53 -4.14 -15.90
N GLN A 128 5.90 -3.04 -15.50
CA GLN A 128 6.60 -1.77 -15.27
C GLN A 128 6.02 -1.05 -14.08
N VAL A 129 6.90 -0.61 -13.17
CA VAL A 129 6.51 0.21 -12.01
C VAL A 129 7.49 1.36 -11.86
N ALA A 130 6.96 2.58 -11.79
CA ALA A 130 7.73 3.80 -11.59
C ALA A 130 7.62 4.29 -10.13
N PRO A 131 8.57 5.10 -9.64
CA PRO A 131 8.44 5.75 -8.34
C PRO A 131 7.16 6.57 -8.24
N GLY A 132 6.48 6.46 -7.11
CA GLY A 132 5.19 7.10 -6.88
C GLY A 132 3.99 6.29 -7.35
N HIS A 133 4.21 5.17 -8.04
CA HIS A 133 3.14 4.31 -8.56
C HIS A 133 3.05 2.99 -7.80
N ILE A 134 1.83 2.49 -7.73
CA ILE A 134 1.46 1.23 -7.09
C ILE A 134 0.93 0.27 -8.16
N LEU A 135 1.60 -0.87 -8.32
CA LEU A 135 1.12 -1.97 -9.14
C LEU A 135 0.46 -3.03 -8.26
N GLY A 136 -0.79 -3.30 -8.51
CA GLY A 136 -1.50 -4.43 -7.93
C GLY A 136 -1.27 -5.71 -8.73
N LEU A 137 -0.86 -6.77 -8.06
CA LEU A 137 -0.69 -8.09 -8.65
C LEU A 137 -1.77 -9.02 -8.11
N VAL A 138 -2.72 -9.39 -8.94
CA VAL A 138 -3.92 -10.08 -8.50
C VAL A 138 -4.04 -11.46 -9.17
N GLY A 139 -4.62 -12.41 -8.45
CA GLY A 139 -4.88 -13.77 -8.94
C GLY A 139 -5.05 -14.76 -7.79
N GLU A 140 -5.61 -15.92 -8.09
CA GLU A 140 -5.77 -17.01 -7.12
C GLU A 140 -4.42 -17.57 -6.64
N ASN A 141 -4.47 -18.40 -5.59
CA ASN A 141 -3.30 -19.14 -5.11
C ASN A 141 -2.76 -20.06 -6.21
N GLY A 142 -1.43 -20.11 -6.33
CA GLY A 142 -0.78 -20.92 -7.36
C GLY A 142 -0.64 -20.23 -8.73
N ASN A 143 -1.25 -19.07 -8.97
CA ASN A 143 -1.18 -18.37 -10.25
C ASN A 143 0.14 -17.63 -10.52
N GLY A 144 1.13 -17.73 -9.62
CA GLY A 144 2.48 -17.23 -9.87
C GLY A 144 2.80 -15.85 -9.31
N LYS A 145 1.91 -15.22 -8.50
CA LYS A 145 2.14 -13.91 -7.88
C LYS A 145 3.46 -13.84 -7.12
N THR A 146 3.66 -14.76 -6.16
CA THR A 146 4.92 -14.87 -5.39
C THR A 146 6.13 -15.10 -6.29
N THR A 147 5.98 -15.89 -7.37
CA THR A 147 7.07 -16.12 -8.33
C THR A 147 7.47 -14.85 -9.05
N LEU A 148 6.49 -14.05 -9.51
CA LEU A 148 6.77 -12.76 -10.14
C LEU A 148 7.41 -11.77 -9.16
N LEU A 149 6.89 -11.66 -7.93
CA LEU A 149 7.51 -10.81 -6.90
C LEU A 149 8.96 -11.20 -6.62
N ARG A 150 9.29 -12.49 -6.56
CA ARG A 150 10.65 -12.98 -6.34
C ARG A 150 11.59 -12.75 -7.54
N LEU A 151 11.04 -12.77 -8.77
CA LEU A 151 11.80 -12.32 -9.96
C LEU A 151 12.12 -10.82 -9.85
N LEU A 152 11.13 -10.00 -9.51
CA LEU A 152 11.29 -8.56 -9.35
C LEU A 152 12.23 -8.21 -8.17
N ALA A 153 12.26 -9.04 -7.12
CA ALA A 153 13.17 -8.91 -5.98
C ALA A 153 14.60 -9.38 -6.27
N ALA A 154 14.89 -9.85 -7.47
CA ALA A 154 16.16 -10.50 -7.81
C ALA A 154 16.50 -11.75 -6.96
N ASP A 155 15.50 -12.38 -6.33
CA ASP A 155 15.62 -13.65 -5.61
C ASP A 155 15.63 -14.86 -6.54
N LEU A 156 15.00 -14.72 -7.71
CA LEU A 156 14.94 -15.72 -8.76
C LEU A 156 15.43 -15.12 -10.07
N ALA A 157 16.19 -15.91 -10.82
CA ALA A 157 16.53 -15.55 -12.20
C ALA A 157 15.41 -16.01 -13.15
N PRO A 158 15.00 -15.20 -14.14
CA PRO A 158 14.09 -15.62 -15.18
C PRO A 158 14.77 -16.63 -16.11
N ASP A 159 14.00 -17.54 -16.70
CA ASP A 159 14.49 -18.50 -17.71
C ASP A 159 14.43 -17.90 -19.12
N ALA A 160 13.61 -16.85 -19.33
CA ALA A 160 13.58 -16.01 -20.53
C ALA A 160 13.04 -14.62 -20.16
N GLY A 161 13.26 -13.65 -21.06
CA GLY A 161 12.93 -12.25 -20.83
C GLY A 161 14.07 -11.49 -20.18
N GLN A 162 13.81 -10.22 -19.86
CA GLN A 162 14.81 -9.31 -19.29
C GLN A 162 14.21 -8.52 -18.14
N LEU A 163 15.03 -8.28 -17.10
CA LEU A 163 14.71 -7.42 -15.97
C LEU A 163 15.65 -6.22 -15.97
N ASP A 164 15.10 -5.02 -15.90
CA ASP A 164 15.83 -3.77 -15.78
C ASP A 164 15.38 -3.04 -14.51
N TRP A 165 16.32 -2.76 -13.60
CA TRP A 165 16.13 -1.97 -12.40
C TRP A 165 16.73 -0.55 -12.53
N GLY A 166 16.98 -0.09 -13.76
CA GLY A 166 17.59 1.19 -14.04
C GLY A 166 19.11 1.20 -13.80
N ALA A 167 19.66 2.38 -13.53
CA ALA A 167 21.12 2.60 -13.49
C ALA A 167 21.90 1.76 -12.45
N THR A 168 21.21 1.12 -11.50
CA THR A 168 21.82 0.33 -10.40
C THR A 168 22.00 -1.15 -10.70
N ALA A 169 21.54 -1.63 -11.85
CA ALA A 169 21.55 -3.04 -12.22
C ALA A 169 22.97 -3.67 -12.37
N ARG A 170 24.02 -2.86 -12.39
CA ARG A 170 25.41 -3.34 -12.60
C ARG A 170 26.05 -3.95 -11.34
N ASP A 171 25.58 -3.59 -10.15
CA ASP A 171 26.08 -4.12 -8.88
C ASP A 171 24.94 -4.82 -8.13
N PRO A 172 25.03 -6.16 -7.92
CA PRO A 172 24.03 -6.92 -7.18
C PRO A 172 23.80 -6.45 -5.74
N TYR A 173 24.84 -5.92 -5.08
CA TYR A 173 24.72 -5.39 -3.70
C TYR A 173 23.98 -4.05 -3.69
N ALA A 174 24.33 -3.15 -4.60
CA ALA A 174 23.65 -1.87 -4.78
C ALA A 174 22.18 -2.09 -5.17
N LEU A 175 21.89 -3.09 -6.00
CA LEU A 175 20.52 -3.46 -6.34
C LEU A 175 19.73 -3.92 -5.11
N ARG A 176 20.28 -4.87 -4.35
CA ARG A 176 19.60 -5.41 -3.15
C ARG A 176 19.39 -4.35 -2.07
N SER A 177 20.26 -3.36 -1.94
CA SER A 177 20.09 -2.26 -1.00
C SER A 177 18.92 -1.32 -1.38
N GLN A 178 18.44 -1.39 -2.62
CA GLN A 178 17.35 -0.56 -3.13
C GLN A 178 16.01 -1.30 -3.26
N LEU A 179 16.01 -2.62 -3.06
CA LEU A 179 14.84 -3.47 -3.10
C LEU A 179 14.48 -3.94 -1.70
N ALA A 180 13.23 -3.82 -1.32
CA ALA A 180 12.70 -4.48 -0.15
C ALA A 180 11.59 -5.45 -0.56
N TYR A 181 11.70 -6.69 -0.13
CA TYR A 181 10.68 -7.71 -0.33
C TYR A 181 10.19 -8.21 1.02
N ILE A 182 8.89 -8.13 1.24
CA ILE A 182 8.21 -8.65 2.42
C ILE A 182 7.36 -9.84 1.97
N PRO A 183 7.73 -11.06 2.38
CA PRO A 183 6.98 -12.27 2.03
C PRO A 183 5.68 -12.37 2.83
N GLN A 184 4.73 -13.14 2.32
CA GLN A 184 3.44 -13.40 2.98
C GLN A 184 3.59 -13.88 4.43
N ARG A 185 4.63 -14.66 4.70
CA ARG A 185 4.96 -15.17 6.05
C ARG A 185 6.38 -14.74 6.43
N PRO A 186 6.52 -13.56 7.03
CA PRO A 186 7.81 -13.11 7.51
C PRO A 186 8.39 -14.06 8.56
N HIS A 187 9.71 -14.20 8.58
CA HIS A 187 10.39 -14.99 9.60
C HIS A 187 10.24 -14.35 10.98
N PRO A 188 9.96 -15.16 12.02
CA PRO A 188 9.88 -14.62 13.38
C PRO A 188 11.20 -13.97 13.82
N TRP A 189 11.08 -12.80 14.46
CA TRP A 189 12.24 -12.13 15.03
C TRP A 189 12.54 -12.70 16.44
N GLY A 190 13.81 -12.96 16.71
CA GLY A 190 14.31 -13.23 18.05
C GLY A 190 14.75 -11.93 18.72
N GLY A 191 14.70 -11.85 20.06
CA GLY A 191 15.14 -10.67 20.80
C GLY A 191 14.17 -9.49 20.76
N GLN A 192 14.69 -8.29 20.96
CA GLN A 192 13.94 -7.04 21.02
C GLN A 192 13.66 -6.51 19.62
N LEU A 193 12.43 -6.07 19.38
CA LEU A 193 12.03 -5.49 18.07
C LEU A 193 12.84 -4.22 17.74
N MET A 194 13.11 -3.39 18.75
CA MET A 194 13.92 -2.18 18.60
C MET A 194 15.33 -2.47 18.10
N ASP A 195 15.97 -3.54 18.57
CA ASP A 195 17.33 -3.92 18.14
C ASP A 195 17.36 -4.24 16.64
N HIS A 196 16.34 -4.93 16.14
CA HIS A 196 16.18 -5.25 14.72
C HIS A 196 16.00 -3.99 13.86
N LEU A 197 15.19 -3.03 14.31
CA LEU A 197 14.99 -1.78 13.60
C LEU A 197 16.25 -0.92 13.60
N GLN A 198 16.92 -0.80 14.75
CA GLN A 198 18.19 -0.07 14.85
C GLN A 198 19.30 -0.73 14.01
N PHE A 199 19.33 -2.07 13.95
CA PHE A 199 20.24 -2.79 13.08
C PHE A 199 19.96 -2.52 11.61
N ALA A 200 18.68 -2.53 11.17
CA ALA A 200 18.30 -2.22 9.81
C ALA A 200 18.75 -0.80 9.40
N ALA A 201 18.53 0.21 10.22
CA ALA A 201 19.01 1.56 9.95
C ALA A 201 20.55 1.64 9.93
N ARG A 202 21.21 0.94 10.85
CA ARG A 202 22.68 0.91 10.94
C ARG A 202 23.33 0.24 9.72
N SER A 203 22.73 -0.82 9.18
CA SER A 203 23.22 -1.50 7.98
C SER A 203 23.23 -0.61 6.73
N HIS A 204 22.50 0.51 6.79
CA HIS A 204 22.44 1.53 5.74
C HIS A 204 23.18 2.82 6.15
N GLY A 205 24.13 2.71 7.10
CA GLY A 205 25.02 3.80 7.47
C GLY A 205 24.45 4.82 8.46
N VAL A 206 23.21 4.64 8.95
CA VAL A 206 22.63 5.54 9.96
C VAL A 206 23.05 5.07 11.35
N VAL A 207 23.88 5.86 12.04
CA VAL A 207 24.47 5.50 13.33
C VAL A 207 24.19 6.52 14.43
N GLY A 208 24.44 6.14 15.69
CA GLY A 208 24.36 7.04 16.84
C GLY A 208 22.96 7.61 17.07
N GLU A 209 22.89 8.91 17.32
CA GLU A 209 21.62 9.62 17.60
C GLU A 209 20.69 9.67 16.38
N ALA A 210 21.25 9.86 15.19
CA ALA A 210 20.46 9.84 13.95
C ALA A 210 19.72 8.51 13.78
N ASN A 211 20.36 7.38 14.16
CA ASN A 211 19.71 6.07 14.12
C ASN A 211 18.52 6.01 15.09
N ARG A 212 18.72 6.46 16.34
CA ARG A 212 17.63 6.46 17.35
C ARG A 212 16.44 7.31 16.91
N CYS A 213 16.72 8.53 16.45
CA CYS A 213 15.67 9.44 15.99
C CYS A 213 14.92 8.85 14.78
N LEU A 214 15.63 8.35 13.76
CA LEU A 214 15.02 7.78 12.57
C LEU A 214 14.14 6.57 12.89
N VAL A 215 14.59 5.68 13.79
CA VAL A 215 13.80 4.51 14.20
C VAL A 215 12.55 4.93 14.97
N GLU A 216 12.66 5.88 15.90
CA GLU A 216 11.48 6.37 16.64
C GLU A 216 10.48 7.11 15.74
N LEU A 217 10.95 7.89 14.76
CA LEU A 217 10.07 8.50 13.76
C LEU A 217 9.34 7.44 12.92
N MET A 218 10.04 6.38 12.50
CA MET A 218 9.45 5.29 11.72
C MET A 218 8.42 4.51 12.54
N ILE A 219 8.71 4.24 13.81
CA ILE A 219 7.77 3.64 14.77
C ILE A 219 6.52 4.52 14.92
N ALA A 220 6.70 5.83 15.06
CA ALA A 220 5.60 6.77 15.15
C ALA A 220 4.78 6.79 13.84
N ARG A 221 5.46 6.86 12.70
CA ARG A 221 4.83 6.90 11.37
C ARG A 221 3.92 5.70 11.08
N LEU A 222 4.29 4.53 11.59
CA LEU A 222 3.54 3.29 11.41
C LEU A 222 2.65 2.94 12.62
N SER A 223 2.40 3.89 13.53
CA SER A 223 1.56 3.71 14.73
C SER A 223 2.01 2.55 15.64
N LEU A 224 3.32 2.34 15.74
CA LEU A 224 3.92 1.24 16.51
C LEU A 224 4.39 1.65 17.91
N ARG A 225 4.27 2.93 18.29
CA ARG A 225 4.75 3.46 19.59
C ARG A 225 4.26 2.67 20.82
N PRO A 226 2.98 2.24 20.92
CA PRO A 226 2.52 1.44 22.06
C PRO A 226 3.16 0.06 22.15
N PHE A 227 3.69 -0.45 21.03
CA PHE A 227 4.19 -1.83 20.89
C PHE A 227 5.72 -1.93 20.86
N ARG A 228 6.45 -0.81 20.97
CA ARG A 228 7.93 -0.78 20.87
C ARG A 228 8.63 -1.69 21.85
N GLY A 229 8.08 -1.92 23.03
CA GLY A 229 8.62 -2.82 24.06
C GLY A 229 8.15 -4.28 23.95
N HIS A 230 7.35 -4.63 22.93
CA HIS A 230 6.85 -5.98 22.75
C HIS A 230 7.85 -6.88 22.05
N GLN A 231 7.67 -8.18 22.24
CA GLN A 231 8.38 -9.21 21.47
C GLN A 231 7.50 -9.66 20.29
N TRP A 232 8.12 -10.20 19.24
CA TRP A 232 7.42 -10.66 18.03
C TRP A 232 6.20 -11.56 18.29
N LYS A 233 6.32 -12.48 19.25
CA LYS A 233 5.22 -13.44 19.55
C LYS A 233 3.99 -12.75 20.20
N GLN A 234 4.15 -11.57 20.76
CA GLN A 234 3.07 -10.81 21.44
C GLN A 234 2.26 -9.95 20.45
N LEU A 235 2.73 -9.84 19.21
CA LEU A 235 2.10 -9.00 18.20
C LEU A 235 1.03 -9.76 17.41
N SER A 236 -0.05 -9.06 17.07
CA SER A 236 -1.01 -9.52 16.06
C SER A 236 -0.36 -9.57 14.67
N SER A 237 -1.01 -10.22 13.69
CA SER A 237 -0.56 -10.25 12.29
C SER A 237 -0.36 -8.86 11.70
N GLY A 238 -1.27 -7.93 11.99
CA GLY A 238 -1.20 -6.55 11.51
C GLY A 238 0.01 -5.79 12.06
N TYR A 239 0.29 -5.92 13.35
CA TYR A 239 1.47 -5.28 13.93
C TYR A 239 2.77 -5.94 13.48
N LYS A 240 2.79 -7.25 13.27
CA LYS A 240 3.93 -7.94 12.63
C LYS A 240 4.24 -7.38 11.25
N MET A 241 3.21 -7.22 10.41
CA MET A 241 3.34 -6.62 9.09
C MET A 241 3.89 -5.18 9.16
N ARG A 242 3.39 -4.36 10.09
CA ARG A 242 3.87 -2.98 10.29
C ARG A 242 5.32 -2.92 10.78
N PHE A 243 5.74 -3.82 11.64
CA PHE A 243 7.16 -3.91 12.05
C PHE A 243 8.07 -4.37 10.90
N GLU A 244 7.63 -5.32 10.07
CA GLU A 244 8.36 -5.69 8.84
C GLU A 244 8.44 -4.51 7.87
N LEU A 245 7.35 -3.76 7.73
CA LEU A 245 7.34 -2.56 6.91
C LEU A 245 8.31 -1.49 7.47
N ALA A 246 8.32 -1.27 8.79
CA ALA A 246 9.28 -0.37 9.44
C ALA A 246 10.73 -0.79 9.14
N ARG A 247 11.04 -2.07 9.31
CA ARG A 247 12.35 -2.63 9.04
C ARG A 247 12.76 -2.43 7.57
N ALA A 248 11.85 -2.72 6.65
CA ALA A 248 12.07 -2.53 5.22
C ALA A 248 12.30 -1.05 4.86
N LEU A 249 11.49 -0.14 5.38
CA LEU A 249 11.60 1.30 5.09
C LEU A 249 12.88 1.94 5.67
N LEU A 250 13.39 1.43 6.79
CA LEU A 250 14.66 1.88 7.38
C LEU A 250 15.86 1.57 6.49
N THR A 251 15.77 0.58 5.59
CA THR A 251 16.78 0.32 4.57
C THR A 251 16.69 1.27 3.38
N GLN A 252 15.73 2.14 3.40
CA GLN A 252 15.51 3.17 2.42
C GLN A 252 15.34 2.63 0.98
N PRO A 253 14.49 1.66 0.69
CA PRO A 253 14.33 1.08 -0.63
C PRO A 253 13.73 2.07 -1.64
N CYS A 254 14.04 1.88 -2.92
CA CYS A 254 13.37 2.57 -4.03
C CYS A 254 12.18 1.77 -4.55
N VAL A 255 12.19 0.46 -4.29
CA VAL A 255 11.15 -0.48 -4.67
C VAL A 255 10.74 -1.32 -3.47
N LEU A 256 9.45 -1.36 -3.18
CA LEU A 256 8.85 -2.17 -2.13
C LEU A 256 7.92 -3.21 -2.74
N LEU A 257 8.21 -4.47 -2.49
CA LEU A 257 7.48 -5.62 -2.98
C LEU A 257 6.82 -6.32 -1.79
N LEU A 258 5.49 -6.46 -1.83
CA LEU A 258 4.69 -7.00 -0.73
C LEU A 258 3.88 -8.22 -1.22
N ASP A 259 4.12 -9.36 -0.60
CA ASP A 259 3.40 -10.59 -0.93
C ASP A 259 2.24 -10.81 0.04
N GLU A 260 1.02 -10.61 -0.46
CA GLU A 260 -0.24 -10.72 0.28
C GLU A 260 -0.23 -9.98 1.65
N PRO A 261 0.12 -8.68 1.69
CA PRO A 261 0.28 -7.94 2.95
C PRO A 261 -1.01 -7.78 3.74
N LEU A 262 -2.17 -7.96 3.11
CA LEU A 262 -3.50 -7.80 3.70
C LEU A 262 -4.04 -9.11 4.30
N ALA A 263 -3.38 -10.24 4.05
CA ALA A 263 -3.82 -11.53 4.54
C ALA A 263 -3.84 -11.57 6.08
N ASN A 264 -4.93 -12.12 6.62
CA ASN A 264 -5.14 -12.24 8.08
C ASN A 264 -5.25 -10.90 8.85
N LEU A 265 -5.59 -9.82 8.17
CA LEU A 265 -5.93 -8.54 8.78
C LEU A 265 -7.45 -8.36 8.81
N ASP A 266 -7.95 -7.73 9.87
CA ASP A 266 -9.32 -7.23 9.87
C ASP A 266 -9.50 -6.06 8.91
N ILE A 267 -10.75 -5.75 8.55
CA ILE A 267 -11.09 -4.73 7.54
C ILE A 267 -10.48 -3.36 7.87
N ASN A 268 -10.49 -2.95 9.15
CA ASN A 268 -9.95 -1.66 9.57
C ASN A 268 -8.42 -1.62 9.44
N ALA A 269 -7.75 -2.70 9.85
CA ALA A 269 -6.31 -2.85 9.71
C ALA A 269 -5.89 -2.87 8.22
N GLN A 270 -6.65 -3.53 7.35
CA GLN A 270 -6.44 -3.53 5.90
C GLN A 270 -6.53 -2.12 5.32
N GLN A 271 -7.62 -1.39 5.62
CA GLN A 271 -7.82 -0.03 5.12
C GLN A 271 -6.71 0.92 5.58
N THR A 272 -6.31 0.82 6.84
CA THR A 272 -5.24 1.64 7.40
C THR A 272 -3.91 1.32 6.73
N LEU A 273 -3.58 0.03 6.54
CA LEU A 273 -2.35 -0.38 5.86
C LEU A 273 -2.32 0.08 4.40
N LEU A 274 -3.43 -0.06 3.66
CA LEU A 274 -3.53 0.43 2.28
C LEU A 274 -3.32 1.94 2.18
N SER A 275 -3.92 2.72 3.09
CA SER A 275 -3.72 4.17 3.17
C SER A 275 -2.26 4.52 3.48
N ASP A 276 -1.63 3.80 4.41
CA ASP A 276 -0.21 3.97 4.73
C ASP A 276 0.68 3.68 3.50
N LEU A 277 0.44 2.57 2.81
CA LEU A 277 1.19 2.18 1.61
C LEU A 277 1.04 3.21 0.47
N GLN A 278 -0.16 3.74 0.26
CA GLN A 278 -0.42 4.78 -0.73
C GLN A 278 0.34 6.08 -0.40
N SER A 279 0.28 6.51 0.86
CA SER A 279 1.02 7.68 1.34
C SER A 279 2.53 7.51 1.21
N LEU A 280 3.06 6.33 1.56
CA LEU A 280 4.48 6.02 1.45
C LEU A 280 4.95 5.97 -0.01
N ALA A 281 4.20 5.31 -0.91
CA ALA A 281 4.55 5.24 -2.33
C ALA A 281 4.62 6.64 -2.96
N ARG A 282 3.66 7.51 -2.64
CA ARG A 282 3.50 8.86 -3.18
C ARG A 282 4.18 9.95 -2.35
N SER A 283 5.03 9.56 -1.39
CA SER A 283 5.74 10.54 -0.56
C SER A 283 6.49 11.57 -1.42
N PRO A 284 6.28 12.88 -1.20
CA PRO A 284 6.97 13.92 -1.96
C PRO A 284 8.49 13.94 -1.72
N TRP A 285 8.92 13.37 -0.59
CA TRP A 285 10.33 13.31 -0.19
C TRP A 285 11.05 12.11 -0.79
N ARG A 286 10.32 11.00 -0.88
CA ARG A 286 10.92 9.75 -1.28
C ARG A 286 9.86 8.86 -1.94
N PRO A 287 9.43 9.21 -3.16
CA PRO A 287 8.51 8.36 -3.91
C PRO A 287 9.18 7.02 -4.18
N MET A 288 8.46 5.93 -3.96
CA MET A 288 8.94 4.57 -4.24
C MET A 288 8.00 3.86 -5.19
N ALA A 289 8.54 2.93 -5.97
CA ALA A 289 7.74 1.99 -6.73
C ALA A 289 7.23 0.90 -5.78
N LEU A 290 5.93 0.63 -5.79
CA LEU A 290 5.33 -0.35 -4.90
C LEU A 290 4.60 -1.41 -5.73
N VAL A 291 4.86 -2.68 -5.42
CA VAL A 291 4.10 -3.81 -5.97
C VAL A 291 3.49 -4.57 -4.80
N LEU A 292 2.18 -4.73 -4.82
CA LEU A 292 1.51 -5.54 -3.80
C LEU A 292 0.69 -6.65 -4.45
N SER A 293 0.81 -7.87 -3.93
CA SER A 293 -0.04 -8.98 -4.35
C SER A 293 -1.26 -9.12 -3.44
N SER A 294 -2.38 -9.51 -4.02
CA SER A 294 -3.58 -9.91 -3.28
C SER A 294 -4.35 -10.98 -4.05
N GLN A 295 -5.13 -11.76 -3.34
CA GLN A 295 -6.15 -12.63 -3.93
C GLN A 295 -7.45 -11.86 -4.22
N GLN A 296 -7.60 -10.67 -3.64
CA GLN A 296 -8.83 -9.89 -3.72
C GLN A 296 -8.56 -8.58 -4.48
N LEU A 297 -9.10 -8.51 -5.68
CA LEU A 297 -8.90 -7.37 -6.57
C LEU A 297 -9.45 -6.06 -5.97
N TYR A 298 -10.63 -6.10 -5.32
CA TYR A 298 -11.27 -4.92 -4.77
C TYR A 298 -10.46 -4.21 -3.66
N GLU A 299 -9.55 -4.93 -3.00
CA GLU A 299 -8.64 -4.32 -2.02
C GLU A 299 -7.57 -3.51 -2.71
N VAL A 300 -7.03 -4.09 -3.78
CA VAL A 300 -5.91 -3.53 -4.53
C VAL A 300 -6.33 -2.31 -5.35
N GLU A 301 -7.49 -2.37 -6.00
CA GLU A 301 -8.03 -1.28 -6.82
C GLU A 301 -8.19 0.05 -6.09
N LYS A 302 -8.36 0.01 -4.77
CA LYS A 302 -8.49 1.23 -3.97
C LYS A 302 -7.23 2.08 -3.96
N VAL A 303 -6.07 1.48 -4.20
CA VAL A 303 -4.77 2.13 -4.05
C VAL A 303 -3.87 2.01 -5.27
N ALA A 304 -4.06 0.99 -6.11
CA ALA A 304 -3.21 0.71 -7.27
C ALA A 304 -3.49 1.67 -8.43
N ASP A 305 -2.44 2.11 -9.09
CA ASP A 305 -2.51 2.90 -10.32
C ASP A 305 -2.66 1.98 -11.55
N ALA A 306 -2.20 0.73 -11.44
CA ALA A 306 -2.37 -0.31 -12.43
C ALA A 306 -2.54 -1.68 -11.76
N VAL A 307 -3.25 -2.59 -12.43
CA VAL A 307 -3.43 -3.96 -11.96
C VAL A 307 -2.98 -4.94 -13.03
N LEU A 308 -2.14 -5.88 -12.61
CA LEU A 308 -1.76 -7.05 -13.39
C LEU A 308 -2.48 -8.28 -12.84
N PHE A 309 -3.37 -8.85 -13.63
CA PHE A 309 -4.07 -10.07 -13.27
C PHE A 309 -3.31 -11.30 -13.79
N LEU A 310 -3.04 -12.26 -12.91
CA LEU A 310 -2.40 -13.53 -13.26
C LEU A 310 -3.38 -14.69 -13.14
N GLU A 311 -3.49 -15.47 -14.22
CA GLU A 311 -4.29 -16.68 -14.28
C GLU A 311 -3.47 -17.82 -14.90
N HIS A 312 -3.33 -18.93 -14.17
CA HIS A 312 -2.51 -20.07 -14.59
C HIS A 312 -1.09 -19.70 -15.06
N GLY A 313 -0.49 -18.68 -14.41
CA GLY A 313 0.83 -18.18 -14.76
C GLY A 313 0.88 -17.22 -15.95
N GLN A 314 -0.25 -16.91 -16.56
CA GLN A 314 -0.35 -15.99 -17.69
C GLN A 314 -0.93 -14.64 -17.29
N PRO A 315 -0.43 -13.52 -17.82
CA PRO A 315 -1.07 -12.22 -17.64
C PRO A 315 -2.40 -12.21 -18.41
N ARG A 316 -3.42 -11.65 -17.78
CA ARG A 316 -4.73 -11.40 -18.38
C ARG A 316 -5.08 -9.94 -18.25
N SER A 317 -5.66 -9.39 -19.29
CA SER A 317 -6.26 -8.06 -19.23
C SER A 317 -7.55 -8.13 -18.40
N VAL A 318 -7.66 -7.27 -17.39
CA VAL A 318 -8.91 -7.10 -16.64
C VAL A 318 -10.04 -6.72 -17.58
N GLN A 319 -9.77 -5.84 -18.55
CA GLN A 319 -10.75 -5.37 -19.55
C GLN A 319 -11.21 -6.49 -20.51
N GLU A 320 -10.29 -7.35 -20.96
CA GLU A 320 -10.64 -8.49 -21.81
C GLU A 320 -11.52 -9.50 -21.07
N ARG A 321 -11.27 -9.68 -19.77
CA ARG A 321 -12.08 -10.56 -18.95
C ARG A 321 -13.47 -9.98 -18.69
N PHE A 322 -13.58 -8.68 -18.42
CA PHE A 322 -14.89 -8.01 -18.36
C PHE A 322 -15.65 -8.08 -19.67
N ALA A 323 -14.97 -7.89 -20.81
CA ALA A 323 -15.60 -7.97 -22.13
C ALA A 323 -16.16 -9.37 -22.46
N GLN A 324 -15.59 -10.43 -21.85
CA GLN A 324 -16.07 -11.81 -22.01
C GLN A 324 -17.23 -12.14 -21.05
N MET A 325 -17.45 -11.33 -20.01
CA MET A 325 -18.50 -11.53 -19.01
C MET A 325 -19.79 -10.82 -19.46
N VAL A 326 -20.57 -11.50 -20.29
CA VAL A 326 -21.89 -11.01 -20.72
C VAL A 326 -22.91 -11.15 -19.59
N GLY A 327 -23.84 -10.19 -19.46
CA GLY A 327 -24.98 -10.25 -18.54
C GLY A 327 -24.67 -9.72 -17.12
N CYS A 328 -25.64 -9.87 -16.23
CA CYS A 328 -25.64 -9.31 -14.87
C CYS A 328 -25.09 -10.32 -13.85
N ALA A 329 -24.39 -9.85 -12.84
CA ALA A 329 -23.93 -10.67 -11.71
C ALA A 329 -24.31 -10.03 -10.37
N ILE A 330 -24.89 -10.86 -9.48
CA ILE A 330 -25.44 -10.40 -8.20
C ILE A 330 -24.90 -11.24 -7.07
N GLU A 331 -24.41 -10.59 -6.06
CA GLU A 331 -23.95 -11.16 -4.79
C GLU A 331 -25.01 -10.88 -3.72
N PHE A 332 -25.47 -11.92 -3.00
CA PHE A 332 -26.49 -11.76 -1.96
C PHE A 332 -26.37 -12.80 -0.84
N GLU A 333 -27.00 -12.49 0.29
CA GLU A 333 -27.15 -13.41 1.42
C GLU A 333 -28.63 -13.61 1.73
N THR A 334 -28.99 -14.85 2.03
CA THR A 334 -30.37 -15.24 2.38
C THR A 334 -30.39 -16.25 3.50
N SER A 335 -31.50 -16.26 4.26
CA SER A 335 -31.76 -17.29 5.26
C SER A 335 -32.50 -18.52 4.72
N TRP A 336 -32.81 -18.56 3.42
CA TRP A 336 -33.39 -19.76 2.83
C TRP A 336 -32.42 -20.93 2.88
N SER A 337 -32.97 -22.14 3.02
CA SER A 337 -32.18 -23.35 2.89
C SER A 337 -31.72 -23.56 1.45
N GLU A 338 -30.57 -24.18 1.29
CA GLU A 338 -29.97 -24.42 -0.04
C GLU A 338 -30.93 -25.15 -1.02
N PRO A 339 -31.75 -26.18 -0.62
CA PRO A 339 -32.73 -26.79 -1.51
C PRO A 339 -33.82 -25.80 -1.98
N ALA A 340 -34.32 -24.93 -1.07
CA ALA A 340 -35.35 -23.97 -1.40
C ALA A 340 -34.83 -22.91 -2.35
N LEU A 341 -33.63 -22.40 -2.09
CA LEU A 341 -32.96 -21.44 -2.94
C LEU A 341 -32.67 -22.00 -4.34
N SER A 342 -32.15 -23.24 -4.41
CA SER A 342 -31.84 -23.90 -5.68
C SER A 342 -33.10 -24.13 -6.52
N ALA A 343 -34.22 -24.52 -5.90
CA ALA A 343 -35.51 -24.72 -6.57
C ALA A 343 -36.05 -23.40 -7.14
N TRP A 344 -35.88 -22.29 -6.44
CA TRP A 344 -36.28 -20.97 -6.92
C TRP A 344 -35.36 -20.45 -8.02
N LEU A 345 -34.04 -20.55 -7.84
CA LEU A 345 -33.07 -20.15 -8.87
C LEU A 345 -33.32 -20.91 -10.17
N GLY A 346 -33.69 -22.19 -10.13
CA GLY A 346 -34.02 -22.99 -11.32
C GLY A 346 -35.20 -22.44 -12.14
N GLN A 347 -35.99 -21.51 -11.62
CA GLN A 347 -37.08 -20.84 -12.33
C GLN A 347 -36.64 -19.54 -13.03
N LEU A 348 -35.43 -19.05 -12.71
CA LEU A 348 -34.88 -17.83 -13.29
C LEU A 348 -34.22 -18.09 -14.66
N PRO A 349 -33.97 -17.03 -15.45
CA PRO A 349 -33.22 -17.17 -16.71
C PRO A 349 -31.91 -17.91 -16.56
N PRO A 350 -31.31 -18.43 -17.64
CA PRO A 350 -30.03 -19.15 -17.58
C PRO A 350 -28.97 -18.40 -16.81
N HIS A 351 -28.38 -19.03 -15.81
CA HIS A 351 -27.40 -18.44 -14.91
C HIS A 351 -26.42 -19.47 -14.39
N THR A 352 -25.28 -19.01 -13.85
CA THR A 352 -24.40 -19.81 -13.00
C THR A 352 -24.62 -19.39 -11.54
N HIS A 353 -24.57 -20.37 -10.62
CA HIS A 353 -24.71 -20.14 -9.18
C HIS A 353 -23.49 -20.66 -8.44
N GLN A 354 -22.92 -19.82 -7.61
CA GLN A 354 -21.77 -20.16 -6.76
C GLN A 354 -22.05 -19.77 -5.31
N VAL A 355 -21.45 -20.52 -4.39
CA VAL A 355 -21.55 -20.25 -2.95
C VAL A 355 -20.16 -20.00 -2.39
N ASN A 356 -20.00 -18.89 -1.70
CA ASN A 356 -18.77 -18.51 -1.03
C ASN A 356 -19.06 -18.20 0.45
N GLY A 357 -18.92 -19.22 1.31
CA GLY A 357 -19.31 -19.14 2.71
C GLY A 357 -20.83 -18.99 2.86
N HIS A 358 -21.30 -17.85 3.33
CA HIS A 358 -22.73 -17.53 3.47
C HIS A 358 -23.28 -16.70 2.31
N THR A 359 -22.43 -16.31 1.37
CA THR A 359 -22.78 -15.44 0.26
C THR A 359 -23.00 -16.24 -1.01
N HIS A 360 -24.08 -15.97 -1.70
CA HIS A 360 -24.45 -16.55 -3.00
C HIS A 360 -24.12 -15.58 -4.10
N ILE A 361 -23.54 -16.06 -5.20
CA ILE A 361 -23.30 -15.27 -6.40
C ILE A 361 -24.02 -15.94 -7.56
N VAL A 362 -24.88 -15.16 -8.22
CA VAL A 362 -25.62 -15.58 -9.42
C VAL A 362 -25.20 -14.71 -10.58
N SER A 363 -24.74 -15.33 -11.67
CA SER A 363 -24.38 -14.63 -12.90
C SER A 363 -25.32 -15.05 -14.02
N PHE A 364 -26.09 -14.11 -14.52
CA PHE A 364 -27.04 -14.32 -15.60
C PHE A 364 -26.38 -14.18 -16.96
N GLN A 365 -26.87 -14.95 -17.93
CA GLN A 365 -26.49 -14.83 -19.34
C GLN A 365 -27.57 -14.03 -20.06
N GLY A 366 -27.18 -13.06 -20.91
CA GLY A 366 -28.13 -12.24 -21.68
C GLY A 366 -28.54 -10.94 -20.98
N ASP A 367 -29.73 -10.42 -21.29
CA ASP A 367 -30.17 -9.06 -20.92
C ASP A 367 -30.83 -8.95 -19.54
N THR A 368 -30.73 -9.99 -18.70
CA THR A 368 -31.26 -9.94 -17.32
C THR A 368 -30.53 -8.88 -16.51
N SER A 369 -31.27 -7.95 -15.92
CA SER A 369 -30.71 -6.88 -15.09
C SER A 369 -30.79 -7.20 -13.59
N ALA A 370 -30.03 -6.49 -12.76
CA ALA A 370 -30.14 -6.55 -11.30
C ALA A 370 -31.54 -6.19 -10.80
N ALA A 371 -32.25 -5.30 -11.52
CA ALA A 371 -33.62 -4.94 -11.20
C ALA A 371 -34.58 -6.09 -11.44
N ASP A 372 -34.36 -6.91 -12.46
CA ASP A 372 -35.21 -8.08 -12.75
C ASP A 372 -35.02 -9.16 -11.69
N PHE A 373 -33.77 -9.41 -11.26
CA PHE A 373 -33.50 -10.28 -10.13
C PHE A 373 -34.17 -9.80 -8.85
N LEU A 374 -34.06 -8.50 -8.54
CA LEU A 374 -34.68 -7.93 -7.35
C LEU A 374 -36.22 -8.11 -7.37
N ARG A 375 -36.88 -7.85 -8.51
CA ARG A 375 -38.33 -8.10 -8.64
C ARG A 375 -38.66 -9.54 -8.37
N ALA A 376 -37.96 -10.49 -9.02
CA ALA A 376 -38.17 -11.91 -8.80
C ALA A 376 -37.95 -12.34 -7.35
N ALA A 377 -36.93 -11.78 -6.68
CA ALA A 377 -36.63 -12.06 -5.27
C ALA A 377 -37.75 -11.53 -4.35
N VAL A 378 -38.27 -10.34 -4.60
CA VAL A 378 -39.38 -9.76 -3.84
C VAL A 378 -40.67 -10.55 -4.07
N ASP A 379 -41.00 -10.90 -5.31
CA ASP A 379 -42.19 -11.68 -5.66
C ASP A 379 -42.17 -13.07 -5.02
N ALA A 380 -40.98 -13.69 -4.88
CA ALA A 380 -40.80 -14.96 -4.22
C ALA A 380 -40.75 -14.86 -2.67
N GLY A 381 -40.69 -13.65 -2.11
CA GLY A 381 -40.50 -13.44 -0.69
C GLY A 381 -39.12 -13.89 -0.17
N LEU A 382 -38.07 -13.78 -1.02
CA LEU A 382 -36.71 -14.14 -0.63
C LEU A 382 -36.19 -13.17 0.45
N PRO A 383 -35.86 -13.64 1.66
CA PRO A 383 -35.32 -12.79 2.69
C PRO A 383 -33.85 -12.44 2.35
N LEU A 384 -33.61 -11.19 1.98
CA LEU A 384 -32.29 -10.68 1.64
C LEU A 384 -31.66 -10.00 2.86
N GLY A 385 -30.60 -10.60 3.42
CA GLY A 385 -29.76 -9.97 4.45
C GLY A 385 -28.75 -9.00 3.87
N TYR A 386 -28.31 -9.27 2.64
CA TYR A 386 -27.35 -8.49 1.87
C TYR A 386 -27.65 -8.68 0.38
N LEU A 387 -27.45 -7.62 -0.40
CA LEU A 387 -27.47 -7.69 -1.87
C LEU A 387 -26.56 -6.64 -2.46
N ARG A 388 -25.80 -7.05 -3.47
CA ARG A 388 -24.92 -6.18 -4.23
C ARG A 388 -24.93 -6.57 -5.70
N ASP A 389 -25.13 -5.57 -6.56
CA ASP A 389 -24.83 -5.70 -7.98
C ASP A 389 -23.31 -5.66 -8.17
N ILE A 390 -22.75 -6.75 -8.71
CA ILE A 390 -21.33 -6.90 -9.00
C ILE A 390 -21.04 -6.97 -10.50
N THR A 391 -22.01 -6.58 -11.34
CA THR A 391 -21.91 -6.66 -12.80
C THR A 391 -20.67 -5.96 -13.32
N ASP A 392 -20.43 -4.73 -12.87
CA ASP A 392 -19.25 -3.93 -13.22
C ASP A 392 -18.16 -3.98 -12.13
N SER A 393 -18.30 -4.87 -11.16
CA SER A 393 -17.33 -5.01 -10.09
C SER A 393 -16.28 -6.04 -10.44
N THR A 394 -15.04 -5.72 -10.10
CA THR A 394 -13.90 -6.62 -10.20
C THR A 394 -14.06 -7.91 -9.38
N ARG A 395 -14.99 -7.95 -8.42
CA ARG A 395 -15.39 -9.19 -7.72
C ARG A 395 -15.91 -10.25 -8.67
N ARG A 396 -16.55 -9.85 -9.77
CA ARG A 396 -17.05 -10.76 -10.79
C ARG A 396 -15.94 -11.60 -11.45
N LEU A 397 -14.71 -11.09 -11.51
CA LEU A 397 -13.57 -11.79 -12.09
C LEU A 397 -13.15 -13.06 -11.33
N PHE A 398 -13.62 -13.23 -10.09
CA PHE A 398 -13.35 -14.39 -9.23
C PHE A 398 -14.55 -15.36 -9.17
N VAL A 399 -15.60 -15.07 -9.91
CA VAL A 399 -16.71 -16.00 -10.09
C VAL A 399 -16.23 -17.07 -11.07
N LYS A 400 -16.20 -18.35 -10.65
CA LYS A 400 -15.84 -19.46 -11.53
C LYS A 400 -17.01 -19.74 -12.49
N ASP A 401 -16.69 -19.92 -13.75
CA ASP A 401 -17.66 -20.39 -14.75
C ASP A 401 -18.13 -21.82 -14.47
#